data_6813c6b9f64070b039e3385f70438f05
#
_entry.id   6813c6b9f64070b039e3385f70438f05
#
_cell.length_a   1.000
_cell.length_b   1.000
_cell.length_c   1.000
_cell.angle_alpha   90.00
_cell.angle_beta   90.00
_cell.angle_gamma   90.00
#
_symmetry.space_group_name_H-M   'P 1'
#
loop_
_entity.id
_entity.type
_entity.pdbx_description
1 polymer ?
#
loop_
_entity_poly.entity_id
_entity_poly.type
_entity_poly.pdbx_seq_one_letter_code
_entity_poly.pdbx_strand_id
1 'polypeptide(L)' 'MVDGCKSVMEYDDTVIKLCLGKSSIKFTGYDLTIKSLSLEQAMIEGKIISLEFGE' A
#
# COMPACT_ATOMS: atom_id res chain seq x y z
N MET A 1 8.98 13.32 16.86
CA MET A 1 8.01 13.25 16.14
C MET A 1 8.19 12.52 14.92
N VAL A 2 7.35 11.75 14.52
CA VAL A 2 7.52 10.96 13.36
C VAL A 2 6.39 11.17 12.43
N ASP A 3 6.73 11.42 11.21
CA ASP A 3 5.74 11.64 10.26
C ASP A 3 5.93 10.77 9.13
N GLY A 4 4.92 10.49 8.37
CA GLY A 4 5.02 9.74 7.16
C GLY A 4 5.33 8.30 7.36
N CYS A 5 5.12 7.81 8.52
CA CYS A 5 5.40 6.41 8.77
C CYS A 5 4.39 5.56 8.01
N LYS A 6 4.88 4.69 7.16
CA LYS A 6 4.02 3.81 6.42
C LYS A 6 3.86 2.51 7.15
N SER A 7 2.65 1.99 7.16
CA SER A 7 2.45 0.66 7.69
C SER A 7 1.47 -0.06 6.79
N VAL A 8 1.60 -1.36 6.76
CA VAL A 8 0.74 -2.20 5.95
C VAL A 8 -0.45 -2.59 6.79
N MET A 9 -1.63 -2.17 6.38
CA MET A 9 -2.84 -2.50 7.09
C MET A 9 -3.39 -3.83 6.64
N GLU A 10 -3.24 -4.13 5.36
CA GLU A 10 -3.75 -5.37 4.81
C GLU A 10 -2.90 -5.76 3.62
N TYR A 11 -2.57 -7.03 3.51
CA TYR A 11 -1.74 -7.49 2.42
C TYR A 11 -2.27 -8.84 1.95
N ASP A 12 -2.67 -8.87 0.69
CA ASP A 12 -3.15 -10.09 0.06
C ASP A 12 -2.73 -10.01 -1.40
N ASP A 13 -2.84 -11.10 -2.11
CA ASP A 13 -2.48 -11.07 -3.52
C ASP A 13 -3.49 -10.29 -4.34
N THR A 14 -4.66 -10.03 -3.81
CA THR A 14 -5.66 -9.24 -4.53
C THR A 14 -5.90 -7.87 -3.91
N VAL A 15 -5.37 -7.62 -2.72
CA VAL A 15 -5.60 -6.36 -2.03
C VAL A 15 -4.37 -6.01 -1.20
N ILE A 16 -3.93 -4.77 -1.32
CA ILE A 16 -2.89 -4.25 -0.44
C ILE A 16 -3.37 -2.91 0.08
N LYS A 17 -3.38 -2.76 1.39
CA LYS A 17 -3.83 -1.53 2.01
C LYS A 17 -2.72 -0.96 2.85
N LEU A 18 -2.37 0.27 2.58
CA LEU A 18 -1.29 0.94 3.27
C LEU A 18 -1.82 2.15 4.01
N CYS A 19 -1.25 2.38 5.17
CA CYS A 19 -1.58 3.57 5.95
C CYS A 19 -0.45 4.57 5.80
N LEU A 20 -0.79 5.78 5.42
CA LEU A 20 0.19 6.81 5.17
C LEU A 20 0.00 7.98 6.13
N GLY A 21 -0.26 7.70 7.38
CA GLY A 21 -0.47 8.76 8.33
C GLY A 21 -1.87 9.28 8.27
N LYS A 22 -2.08 10.40 7.60
CA LYS A 22 -3.41 10.98 7.55
C LYS A 22 -4.32 10.28 6.58
N SER A 23 -3.77 9.53 5.65
CA SER A 23 -4.59 8.94 4.62
C SER A 23 -4.19 7.49 4.43
N SER A 24 -4.91 6.82 3.58
CA SER A 24 -4.60 5.45 3.27
C SER A 24 -4.80 5.21 1.78
N ILE A 25 -4.15 4.19 1.27
CA ILE A 25 -4.25 3.82 -0.13
C ILE A 25 -4.57 2.35 -0.19
N LYS A 26 -5.52 2.01 -1.03
CA LYS A 26 -5.91 0.62 -1.24
C LYS A 26 -5.67 0.25 -2.70
N PHE A 27 -4.89 -0.79 -2.89
CA PHE A 27 -4.62 -1.32 -4.22
C PHE A 27 -5.41 -2.59 -4.39
N THR A 28 -6.09 -2.74 -5.52
CA THR A 28 -6.84 -3.94 -5.82
C THR A 28 -6.35 -4.48 -7.16
N GLY A 29 -6.09 -5.77 -7.22
CA GLY A 29 -5.62 -6.35 -8.46
C GLY A 29 -5.38 -7.84 -8.30
N TYR A 30 -4.36 -8.33 -9.04
CA TYR A 30 -4.01 -9.74 -9.00
C TYR A 30 -2.51 -9.89 -8.85
N ASP A 31 -2.11 -10.95 -8.14
CA ASP A 31 -0.69 -11.25 -7.95
C ASP A 31 0.07 -10.07 -7.38
N LEU A 32 -0.55 -9.36 -6.47
CA LEU A 32 0.08 -8.20 -5.87
C LEU A 32 1.15 -8.64 -4.88
N THR A 33 2.31 -8.01 -4.97
CA THR A 33 3.44 -8.35 -4.11
C THR A 33 4.16 -7.08 -3.73
N ILE A 34 4.52 -6.96 -2.46
CA ILE A 34 5.34 -5.86 -2.01
C ILE A 34 6.78 -6.29 -2.17
N LYS A 35 7.48 -5.64 -3.09
CA LYS A 35 8.87 -5.96 -3.34
C LYS A 35 9.81 -5.24 -2.40
N SER A 36 9.44 -4.05 -2.01
CA SER A 36 10.30 -3.25 -1.17
C SER A 36 9.44 -2.28 -0.38
N LEU A 37 9.76 -2.10 0.87
CA LEU A 37 9.02 -1.17 1.70
C LEU A 37 10.01 -0.42 2.54
N SER A 38 10.00 0.90 2.44
CA SER A 38 10.86 1.73 3.25
C SER A 38 10.03 2.87 3.79
N LEU A 39 10.67 3.75 4.54
CA LEU A 39 9.96 4.86 5.14
C LEU A 39 9.42 5.83 4.11
N GLU A 40 10.04 5.86 2.96
CA GLU A 40 9.65 6.83 1.95
C GLU A 40 9.05 6.22 0.71
N GLN A 41 9.24 4.94 0.50
CA GLN A 41 8.82 4.32 -0.73
C GLN A 41 8.25 2.95 -0.49
N ALA A 42 7.35 2.58 -1.34
CA ALA A 42 6.85 1.21 -1.36
C ALA A 42 6.79 0.77 -2.81
N MET A 43 7.40 -0.36 -3.10
CA MET A 43 7.39 -0.88 -4.46
C MET A 43 6.48 -2.09 -4.51
N ILE A 44 5.43 -1.99 -5.28
CA ILE A 44 4.44 -3.04 -5.38
C ILE A 44 4.40 -3.51 -6.82
N GLU A 45 4.43 -4.81 -6.99
CA GLU A 45 4.34 -5.40 -8.32
C GLU A 45 3.07 -6.19 -8.43
N GLY A 46 2.66 -6.42 -9.66
CA GLY A 46 1.46 -7.17 -9.94
C GLY A 46 0.57 -6.39 -10.87
N LYS A 47 -0.61 -6.96 -11.12
CA LYS A 47 -1.55 -6.29 -11.99
C LYS A 47 -2.52 -5.51 -11.13
N ILE A 48 -2.44 -4.19 -11.23
CA ILE A 48 -3.29 -3.32 -10.45
C ILE A 48 -4.50 -2.95 -11.27
N ILE A 49 -5.68 -3.25 -10.74
CA ILE A 49 -6.91 -2.93 -11.43
C ILE A 49 -7.51 -1.65 -10.91
N SER A 50 -7.40 -1.43 -9.62
CA SER A 50 -8.06 -0.30 -9.02
C SER A 50 -7.19 0.29 -7.93
N LEU A 51 -7.31 1.59 -7.73
CA LEU A 51 -6.57 2.29 -6.70
C LEU A 51 -7.52 3.25 -6.01
N GLU A 52 -7.59 3.17 -4.69
CA GLU A 52 -8.48 4.02 -3.94
C GLU A 52 -7.70 4.75 -2.87
N PHE A 53 -8.07 6.00 -2.63
CA PHE A 53 -7.50 6.79 -1.56
C PHE A 53 -8.57 7.01 -0.51
N GLY A 54 -8.17 6.94 0.75
CA GLY A 54 -9.08 7.19 1.84
C GLY A 54 -8.40 8.03 2.90
N GLU A 55 -9.19 8.48 3.83
CA GLU A 55 -8.65 9.25 4.92
C GLU A 55 -9.01 8.66 6.25
#